data_84f55517a08d37c2e4d19159ea123a5b
#
_entry.id   84f55517a08d37c2e4d19159ea123a5b
#
_cell.length_a   1.000
_cell.length_b   1.000
_cell.length_c   1.000
_cell.angle_alpha   90.00
_cell.angle_beta   90.00
_cell.angle_gamma   90.00
#
_symmetry.space_group_name_H-M   'P 1'
#
loop_
_entity.id
_entity.type
_entity.pdbx_description
1 polymer ?
#
loop_
_entity_poly.entity_id
_entity_poly.type
_entity_poly.pdbx_seq_one_letter_code
_entity_poly.pdbx_strand_id
1 'polypeptide(L)'
;MEMRSKCRKIKMEHGIDMILIDYLQLMSGSSGNDNRQQEVSEISRSIKALAKEMECPVIALSQLSRAPEQRADHRPMLSDLRESGSIEQDADVVMFLYRDEYYNKETEEKGIGECIIAKQRNGPVGTVKMAWIGAHSKFADLDLVHTE
;
A
#
# COMPACT_ATOMS: atom_id res chain seq x y z
N MET A 1 16.16 -10.76 -8.02
CA MET A 1 16.17 -11.94 -8.94
C MET A 1 15.47 -13.16 -8.35
N GLU A 2 15.66 -13.47 -7.10
CA GLU A 2 15.11 -14.70 -6.47
C GLU A 2 13.56 -14.74 -6.46
N MET A 3 12.88 -13.64 -6.11
CA MET A 3 11.42 -13.56 -6.08
C MET A 3 10.81 -13.89 -7.45
N ARG A 4 11.33 -13.32 -8.54
CA ARG A 4 10.83 -13.53 -9.90
C ARG A 4 10.92 -15.02 -10.31
N SER A 5 12.04 -15.66 -9.97
CA SER A 5 12.24 -17.09 -10.26
C SER A 5 11.28 -17.97 -9.46
N LYS A 6 11.05 -17.63 -8.18
CA LYS A 6 10.07 -18.33 -7.34
C LYS A 6 8.64 -18.17 -7.88
N CYS A 7 8.24 -16.97 -8.26
CA CYS A 7 6.92 -16.70 -8.84
C CYS A 7 6.71 -17.50 -10.15
N ARG A 8 7.71 -17.54 -11.03
CA ARG A 8 7.64 -18.36 -12.27
C ARG A 8 7.39 -19.83 -11.95
N LYS A 9 8.17 -20.39 -11.02
CA LYS A 9 8.03 -21.79 -10.63
C LYS A 9 6.62 -22.08 -10.09
N ILE A 10 6.14 -21.26 -9.14
CA ILE A 10 4.80 -21.40 -8.57
C ILE A 10 3.72 -21.27 -9.64
N LYS A 11 3.86 -20.28 -10.55
CA LYS A 11 2.91 -20.10 -11.66
C LYS A 11 2.82 -21.33 -12.55
N MET A 12 3.96 -21.97 -12.84
CA MET A 12 3.99 -23.19 -13.67
C MET A 12 3.38 -24.40 -12.97
N GLU A 13 3.60 -24.54 -11.66
CA GLU A 13 3.17 -25.71 -10.89
C GLU A 13 1.71 -25.60 -10.42
N HIS A 14 1.26 -24.40 -10.02
CA HIS A 14 0.00 -24.20 -9.30
C HIS A 14 -0.86 -23.06 -9.84
N GLY A 15 -0.31 -22.20 -10.72
CA GLY A 15 -0.91 -20.93 -11.08
C GLY A 15 -0.68 -19.86 -10.00
N ILE A 16 -0.90 -18.58 -10.37
CA ILE A 16 -0.86 -17.43 -9.45
C ILE A 16 -1.98 -16.48 -9.85
N ASP A 17 -2.87 -16.15 -8.92
CA ASP A 17 -3.95 -15.19 -9.13
C ASP A 17 -3.61 -13.80 -8.56
N MET A 18 -2.73 -13.74 -7.54
CA MET A 18 -2.30 -12.51 -6.90
C MET A 18 -0.95 -12.71 -6.20
N ILE A 19 -0.16 -11.64 -6.11
CA ILE A 19 1.08 -11.59 -5.33
C ILE A 19 0.96 -10.50 -4.28
N LEU A 20 1.24 -10.84 -3.01
CA LEU A 20 1.29 -9.90 -1.89
C LEU A 20 2.74 -9.77 -1.41
N ILE A 21 3.21 -8.52 -1.24
CA ILE A 21 4.56 -8.21 -0.77
C ILE A 21 4.48 -7.40 0.51
N ASP A 22 4.98 -7.95 1.61
CA ASP A 22 5.08 -7.27 2.91
C ASP A 22 6.57 -7.20 3.31
N TYR A 23 7.19 -6.08 3.23
CA TYR A 23 6.90 -4.79 2.58
C TYR A 23 8.10 -4.37 1.73
N LEU A 24 7.94 -3.35 0.86
CA LEU A 24 8.94 -2.97 -0.15
C LEU A 24 10.32 -2.67 0.41
N GLN A 25 10.38 -2.03 1.58
CA GLN A 25 11.65 -1.61 2.19
C GLN A 25 12.51 -2.76 2.72
N LEU A 26 11.95 -4.00 2.83
CA LEU A 26 12.73 -5.21 3.13
C LEU A 26 13.38 -5.82 1.90
N MET A 27 12.98 -5.39 0.70
CA MET A 27 13.60 -5.87 -0.52
C MET A 27 14.93 -5.15 -0.74
N SER A 28 15.92 -5.90 -1.22
CA SER A 28 17.21 -5.36 -1.65
C SER A 28 17.25 -5.25 -3.16
N GLY A 29 17.74 -4.12 -3.66
CA GLY A 29 18.02 -3.93 -5.08
C GLY A 29 19.19 -4.79 -5.55
N SER A 30 19.34 -4.91 -6.86
CA SER A 30 20.42 -5.70 -7.49
C SER A 30 21.78 -5.00 -7.45
N SER A 31 21.80 -3.71 -7.25
CA SER A 31 23.00 -2.88 -7.16
C SER A 31 23.18 -2.45 -5.72
N GLY A 32 24.37 -2.73 -5.13
CA GLY A 32 24.77 -2.26 -3.81
C GLY A 32 24.98 -0.74 -3.79
N ASN A 33 24.01 0.01 -4.23
CA ASN A 33 24.04 1.47 -4.32
C ASN A 33 23.72 2.07 -2.94
N ASP A 34 24.54 2.98 -2.49
CA ASP A 34 24.34 3.78 -1.26
C ASP A 34 23.10 4.70 -1.33
N ASN A 35 22.40 4.76 -2.46
CA ASN A 35 21.25 5.62 -2.64
C ASN A 35 19.94 4.83 -2.54
N ARG A 36 19.34 4.86 -1.36
CA ARG A 36 18.05 4.20 -1.06
C ARG A 36 16.93 4.57 -2.04
N GLN A 37 16.90 5.80 -2.51
CA GLN A 37 15.87 6.26 -3.46
C GLN A 37 15.99 5.54 -4.82
N GLN A 38 17.21 5.33 -5.30
CA GLN A 38 17.43 4.57 -6.55
C GLN A 38 17.05 3.10 -6.38
N GLU A 39 17.42 2.51 -5.25
CA GLU A 39 17.07 1.12 -4.92
C GLU A 39 15.55 0.90 -4.93
N VAL A 40 14.80 1.76 -4.25
CA VAL A 40 13.32 1.70 -4.24
C VAL A 40 12.74 1.89 -5.64
N SER A 41 13.35 2.74 -6.46
CA SER A 41 12.94 2.94 -7.85
C SER A 41 13.15 1.70 -8.72
N GLU A 42 14.25 0.98 -8.51
CA GLU A 42 14.51 -0.29 -9.20
C GLU A 42 13.54 -1.38 -8.77
N ILE A 43 13.27 -1.47 -7.47
CA ILE A 43 12.31 -2.40 -6.90
C ILE A 43 10.91 -2.16 -7.47
N SER A 44 10.44 -0.91 -7.48
CA SER A 44 9.13 -0.52 -8.01
C SER A 44 8.96 -0.95 -9.47
N ARG A 45 9.93 -0.62 -10.32
CA ARG A 45 9.93 -1.04 -11.73
C ARG A 45 9.96 -2.56 -11.89
N SER A 46 10.73 -3.26 -11.05
CA SER A 46 10.82 -4.71 -11.08
C SER A 46 9.50 -5.38 -10.70
N ILE A 47 8.77 -4.82 -9.73
CA ILE A 47 7.44 -5.30 -9.33
C ILE A 47 6.43 -5.06 -10.46
N LYS A 48 6.46 -3.90 -11.11
CA LYS A 48 5.61 -3.63 -12.27
C LYS A 48 5.86 -4.60 -13.42
N ALA A 49 7.13 -4.93 -13.68
CA ALA A 49 7.50 -5.92 -14.67
C ALA A 49 7.02 -7.33 -14.26
N LEU A 50 7.14 -7.69 -12.97
CA LEU A 50 6.66 -8.95 -12.43
C LEU A 50 5.15 -9.11 -12.61
N ALA A 51 4.36 -8.08 -12.30
CA ALA A 51 2.91 -8.10 -12.48
C ALA A 51 2.50 -8.39 -13.92
N LYS A 52 3.18 -7.74 -14.88
CA LYS A 52 2.95 -7.97 -16.30
C LYS A 52 3.34 -9.39 -16.74
N GLU A 53 4.47 -9.89 -16.26
CA GLU A 53 4.95 -11.24 -16.61
C GLU A 53 4.08 -12.34 -16.01
N MET A 54 3.63 -12.12 -14.77
CA MET A 54 2.77 -13.09 -14.08
C MET A 54 1.30 -12.94 -14.49
N GLU A 55 0.92 -11.89 -15.24
CA GLU A 55 -0.46 -11.60 -15.63
C GLU A 55 -1.44 -11.61 -14.46
N CYS A 56 -0.98 -11.12 -13.31
CA CYS A 56 -1.79 -11.03 -12.09
C CYS A 56 -1.50 -9.73 -11.34
N PRO A 57 -2.44 -9.26 -10.50
CA PRO A 57 -2.20 -8.11 -9.63
C PRO A 57 -1.09 -8.38 -8.61
N VAL A 58 -0.26 -7.36 -8.37
CA VAL A 58 0.71 -7.36 -7.29
C VAL A 58 0.34 -6.24 -6.33
N ILE A 59 0.10 -6.58 -5.07
CA ILE A 59 -0.13 -5.64 -3.98
C ILE A 59 1.14 -5.61 -3.14
N ALA A 60 1.74 -4.43 -3.02
CA ALA A 60 2.94 -4.23 -2.22
C ALA A 60 2.65 -3.24 -1.10
N LEU A 61 2.97 -3.62 0.13
CA LEU A 61 2.94 -2.70 1.26
C LEU A 61 4.15 -1.79 1.22
N SER A 62 3.96 -0.53 1.54
CA SER A 62 5.02 0.46 1.61
C SER A 62 4.90 1.28 2.88
N GLN A 63 6.01 1.44 3.58
CA GLN A 63 6.08 2.34 4.72
C GLN A 63 6.12 3.79 4.22
N LEU A 64 5.36 4.67 4.87
CA LEU A 64 5.39 6.09 4.59
C LEU A 64 6.57 6.78 5.28
N SER A 65 6.95 7.96 4.78
CA SER A 65 7.79 8.89 5.52
C SER A 65 7.08 9.35 6.80
N ARG A 66 7.81 10.01 7.71
CA ARG A 66 7.22 10.57 8.94
C ARG A 66 6.50 11.90 8.73
N ALA A 67 6.38 12.37 7.50
CA ALA A 67 5.72 13.65 7.20
C ALA A 67 4.25 13.73 7.67
N PRO A 68 3.42 12.67 7.57
CA PRO A 68 2.08 12.69 8.14
C PRO A 68 2.03 12.97 9.64
N GLU A 69 3.01 12.48 10.41
CA GLU A 69 3.10 12.70 11.87
C GLU A 69 3.30 14.18 12.24
N GLN A 70 3.84 14.98 11.30
CA GLN A 70 4.12 16.41 11.50
C GLN A 70 2.98 17.32 11.04
N ARG A 71 1.98 16.79 10.33
CA ARG A 71 0.82 17.55 9.88
C ARG A 71 -0.29 17.58 10.94
N ALA A 72 -1.06 18.64 10.97
CA ALA A 72 -2.14 18.80 11.94
C ALA A 72 -3.25 17.74 11.79
N ASP A 73 -3.53 17.29 10.59
CA ASP A 73 -4.56 16.30 10.27
C ASP A 73 -4.02 14.86 10.20
N HIS A 74 -2.70 14.68 10.27
CA HIS A 74 -2.00 13.40 10.16
C HIS A 74 -2.40 12.55 8.94
N ARG A 75 -3.11 13.13 7.97
CA ARG A 75 -3.62 12.37 6.81
C ARG A 75 -2.51 12.11 5.80
N PRO A 76 -2.35 10.85 5.36
CA PRO A 76 -1.36 10.50 4.36
C PRO A 76 -1.74 11.02 2.97
N MET A 77 -0.73 11.38 2.18
CA MET A 77 -0.89 11.85 0.80
C MET A 77 0.24 11.33 -0.10
N LEU A 78 0.08 11.43 -1.42
CA LEU A 78 1.05 10.90 -2.39
C LEU A 78 2.46 11.43 -2.17
N SER A 79 2.62 12.69 -1.74
CA SER A 79 3.94 13.26 -1.44
C SER A 79 4.67 12.57 -0.28
N ASP A 80 3.99 11.78 0.55
CA ASP A 80 4.62 11.05 1.65
C ASP A 80 5.35 9.79 1.18
N LEU A 81 5.14 9.41 -0.09
CA LEU A 81 5.92 8.40 -0.81
C LEU A 81 7.24 8.96 -1.38
N ARG A 82 7.69 10.16 -0.95
CA ARG A 82 8.77 10.94 -1.59
C ARG A 82 10.14 10.26 -1.66
N GLU A 83 10.48 9.38 -0.76
CA GLU A 83 11.69 8.56 -0.92
C GLU A 83 11.55 7.53 -2.06
N SER A 84 10.38 7.49 -2.67
CA SER A 84 9.93 6.50 -3.63
C SER A 84 9.09 7.14 -4.75
N GLY A 85 9.49 8.31 -5.27
CA GLY A 85 8.73 9.02 -6.33
C GLY A 85 8.40 8.14 -7.54
N SER A 86 9.16 7.08 -7.75
CA SER A 86 8.86 6.06 -8.76
C SER A 86 7.68 5.17 -8.38
N ILE A 87 7.43 4.89 -7.08
CA ILE A 87 6.27 4.09 -6.67
C ILE A 87 4.98 4.75 -7.13
N GLU A 88 4.87 6.08 -6.93
CA GLU A 88 3.69 6.83 -7.38
C GLU A 88 3.52 6.73 -8.91
N GLN A 89 4.62 6.77 -9.67
CA GLN A 89 4.55 6.69 -11.15
C GLN A 89 4.21 5.28 -11.64
N ASP A 90 4.82 4.25 -11.05
CA ASP A 90 4.70 2.87 -11.49
C ASP A 90 3.39 2.21 -11.06
N ALA A 91 2.87 2.55 -9.86
CA ALA A 91 1.64 1.99 -9.35
C ALA A 91 0.42 2.42 -10.18
N ASP A 92 -0.48 1.49 -10.46
CA ASP A 92 -1.79 1.79 -11.08
C ASP A 92 -2.79 2.32 -10.06
N VAL A 93 -2.68 1.84 -8.82
CA VAL A 93 -3.50 2.24 -7.67
C VAL A 93 -2.58 2.51 -6.49
N VAL A 94 -2.83 3.61 -5.77
CA VAL A 94 -2.21 3.90 -4.48
C VAL A 94 -3.31 4.09 -3.45
N MET A 95 -3.26 3.30 -2.40
CA MET A 95 -4.20 3.36 -1.28
C MET A 95 -3.44 3.63 0.01
N PHE A 96 -3.98 4.51 0.85
CA PHE A 96 -3.50 4.74 2.20
C PHE A 96 -4.53 4.22 3.20
N LEU A 97 -4.04 3.64 4.29
CA LEU A 97 -4.86 3.31 5.44
C LEU A 97 -4.69 4.39 6.50
N TYR A 98 -5.79 4.91 7.00
CA TYR A 98 -5.81 5.96 8.01
C TYR A 98 -6.86 5.66 9.09
N ARG A 99 -6.55 6.03 10.32
CA ARG A 99 -7.48 5.98 11.46
C ARG A 99 -7.29 7.23 12.29
N ASP A 100 -8.31 8.06 12.34
CA ASP A 100 -8.27 9.31 13.12
C ASP A 100 -8.10 9.04 14.62
N GLU A 101 -8.78 8.02 15.16
CA GLU A 101 -8.71 7.60 16.56
C GLU A 101 -7.27 7.26 17.02
N TYR A 102 -6.37 6.90 16.11
CA TYR A 102 -4.99 6.62 16.45
C TYR A 102 -4.26 7.88 16.92
N TYR A 103 -4.55 9.01 16.30
CA TYR A 103 -3.93 10.31 16.56
C TYR A 103 -4.77 11.15 17.53
N ASN A 104 -6.11 11.15 17.38
CA ASN A 104 -7.05 11.93 18.15
C ASN A 104 -7.98 11.03 18.97
N LYS A 105 -7.75 10.96 20.28
CA LYS A 105 -8.57 10.12 21.19
C LYS A 105 -9.99 10.66 21.41
N GLU A 106 -10.21 11.94 21.15
CA GLU A 106 -11.50 12.60 21.28
C GLU A 106 -12.27 12.69 19.95
N THR A 107 -11.82 11.97 18.92
CA THR A 107 -12.50 11.94 17.63
C THR A 107 -13.93 11.39 17.73
N GLU A 108 -14.81 11.89 16.88
CA GLU A 108 -16.14 11.33 16.66
C GLU A 108 -16.09 10.06 15.79
N GLU A 109 -14.99 9.83 15.07
CA GLU A 109 -14.76 8.70 14.14
C GLU A 109 -14.13 7.49 14.88
N LYS A 110 -14.62 7.16 16.09
CA LYS A 110 -14.12 6.00 16.85
C LYS A 110 -14.46 4.70 16.16
N GLY A 111 -13.50 3.78 16.13
CA GLY A 111 -13.68 2.48 15.48
C GLY A 111 -13.81 2.57 13.95
N ILE A 112 -13.46 3.72 13.35
CA ILE A 112 -13.47 3.91 11.90
C ILE A 112 -12.05 3.85 11.35
N GLY A 113 -11.89 3.06 10.29
CA GLY A 113 -10.71 3.09 9.45
C GLY A 113 -11.07 3.58 8.05
N GLU A 114 -10.17 4.30 7.44
CA GLU A 114 -10.35 4.85 6.09
C GLU A 114 -9.36 4.21 5.13
N CYS A 115 -9.84 3.73 3.98
CA CYS A 115 -9.02 3.41 2.83
C CYS A 115 -9.10 4.59 1.85
N ILE A 116 -8.03 5.36 1.77
CA ILE A 116 -7.93 6.56 0.92
C ILE A 116 -7.32 6.12 -0.41
N ILE A 117 -8.11 6.07 -1.47
CA ILE A 117 -7.66 5.81 -2.83
C ILE A 117 -7.11 7.12 -3.38
N ALA A 118 -5.80 7.34 -3.23
CA ALA A 118 -5.14 8.59 -3.60
C ALA A 118 -4.73 8.63 -5.08
N LYS A 119 -4.58 7.47 -5.70
CA LYS A 119 -4.34 7.32 -7.14
C LYS A 119 -5.09 6.11 -7.65
N GLN A 120 -5.74 6.26 -8.79
CA GLN A 120 -6.34 5.15 -9.53
C GLN A 120 -6.29 5.47 -11.03
N ARG A 121 -5.55 4.67 -11.80
CA ARG A 121 -5.30 4.96 -13.22
C ARG A 121 -6.56 4.83 -14.07
N ASN A 122 -7.44 3.90 -13.72
CA ASN A 122 -8.63 3.56 -14.50
C ASN A 122 -9.94 3.78 -13.74
N GLY A 123 -9.96 4.68 -12.75
CA GLY A 123 -11.15 4.96 -11.96
C GLY A 123 -11.01 6.22 -11.10
N PRO A 124 -12.05 6.59 -10.37
CA PRO A 124 -12.04 7.76 -9.50
C PRO A 124 -11.17 7.54 -8.26
N VAL A 125 -10.62 8.61 -7.72
CA VAL A 125 -10.06 8.64 -6.37
C VAL A 125 -11.18 8.90 -5.35
N GLY A 126 -10.95 8.54 -4.09
CA GLY A 126 -11.95 8.73 -3.04
C GLY A 126 -11.53 8.05 -1.74
N THR A 127 -12.45 8.05 -0.78
CA THR A 127 -12.22 7.42 0.53
C THR A 127 -13.36 6.46 0.84
N VAL A 128 -12.98 5.25 1.25
CA VAL A 128 -13.92 4.23 1.73
C VAL A 128 -13.75 4.10 3.24
N LYS A 129 -14.83 4.29 3.99
CA LYS A 129 -14.85 4.06 5.44
C LYS A 129 -15.15 2.60 5.73
N MET A 130 -14.47 2.06 6.74
CA MET A 130 -14.59 0.67 7.20
C MET A 130 -14.63 0.67 8.72
N ALA A 131 -15.26 -0.34 9.31
CA ALA A 131 -15.17 -0.56 10.75
C ALA A 131 -13.77 -1.10 11.09
N TRP A 132 -13.15 -0.55 12.14
CA TRP A 132 -11.92 -1.06 12.72
C TRP A 132 -12.18 -1.81 14.03
N ILE A 133 -11.93 -3.10 14.05
CA ILE A 133 -12.08 -3.96 15.23
C ILE A 133 -10.69 -4.13 15.86
N GLY A 134 -10.34 -3.22 16.77
CA GLY A 134 -9.00 -3.13 17.35
C GLY A 134 -8.56 -4.40 18.09
N ALA A 135 -9.47 -5.08 18.78
CA ALA A 135 -9.17 -6.31 19.50
C ALA A 135 -8.64 -7.45 18.60
N HIS A 136 -8.96 -7.40 17.32
CA HIS A 136 -8.58 -8.41 16.34
C HIS A 136 -7.70 -7.86 15.21
N SER A 137 -7.31 -6.58 15.26
CA SER A 137 -6.58 -5.89 14.19
C SER A 137 -7.23 -6.12 12.82
N LYS A 138 -8.56 -6.01 12.76
CA LYS A 138 -9.37 -6.36 11.58
C LYS A 138 -10.17 -5.18 11.08
N PHE A 139 -10.21 -5.00 9.77
CA PHE A 139 -11.21 -4.20 9.09
C PHE A 139 -12.44 -5.04 8.74
N ALA A 140 -13.61 -4.44 8.83
CA ALA A 140 -14.88 -5.03 8.43
C ALA A 140 -15.72 -3.99 7.68
N ASP A 141 -16.78 -4.45 7.02
CA ASP A 141 -17.74 -3.55 6.41
C ASP A 141 -18.38 -2.66 7.48
N LEU A 142 -18.57 -1.39 7.14
CA LEU A 142 -19.26 -0.45 7.99
C LEU A 142 -20.76 -0.61 7.76
N ASP A 143 -21.50 -1.05 8.77
CA ASP A 143 -22.95 -1.11 8.71
C ASP A 143 -23.52 0.31 8.88
N LEU A 144 -24.02 0.88 7.78
CA LEU A 144 -24.66 2.20 7.76
C LEU A 144 -26.16 2.15 8.04
N VAL A 145 -26.73 0.95 8.25
CA VAL A 145 -28.18 0.73 8.32
C VAL A 145 -28.72 0.70 9.73
N HIS A 146 -27.88 0.48 10.72
CA HIS A 146 -28.28 0.41 12.15
C HIS A 146 -27.72 1.56 12.97
N THR A 147 -28.18 2.79 12.68
CA THR A 147 -28.17 3.90 13.63
C THR A 147 -29.59 4.07 14.14
N GLU A 148 -29.99 3.29 15.13
CA GLU A 148 -31.03 3.63 16.10
C GLU A 148 -30.40 4.03 17.41
#